data_81bc534cb59c29f6a3ebb7a7abedf0bf
#
_entry.id   81bc534cb59c29f6a3ebb7a7abedf0bf
#
_cell.length_a   1.000
_cell.length_b   1.000
_cell.length_c   1.000
_cell.angle_alpha   90.00
_cell.angle_beta   90.00
_cell.angle_gamma   90.00
#
_symmetry.space_group_name_H-M   'P 1'
#
loop_
_entity.id
_entity.type
_entity.pdbx_description
1 polymer ?
#
loop_
_entity_poly.entity_id
_entity_poly.type
_entity_poly.pdbx_seq_one_letter_code
_entity_poly.pdbx_strand_id
1 'polypeptide(L)'
;WNSVVLAYKFIDYLDQNPTLIPENIVVTVIPSLNPDGIYKIIGKVGRFTSLDVPSGKSTVPGRFNANEVDLNRNFDCKWQPKSKWRDSVVSAGQEAFSEPEAKALRDFILKDKPDAVLFWHSQSGAVYASECEKGILPETISIMNIFSRASGYRAITTFDAYETTGDAEGWLASIGIPTITVELTTHETIEWEKNLAGIKALFEYYK
;
A
#
# COMPACT_ATOMS: atom_id res chain seq x y z
N TRP A 1 -5.95 -5.14 7.98
CA TRP A 1 -7.19 -5.72 7.44
C TRP A 1 -8.10 -4.69 6.78
N ASN A 2 -8.23 -3.50 7.34
CA ASN A 2 -9.15 -2.48 6.81
C ASN A 2 -8.76 -1.99 5.41
N SER A 3 -7.46 -1.90 5.08
CA SER A 3 -6.98 -1.62 3.72
C SER A 3 -7.45 -2.67 2.71
N VAL A 4 -7.48 -3.94 3.09
CA VAL A 4 -7.98 -5.03 2.23
C VAL A 4 -9.49 -4.91 2.00
N VAL A 5 -10.26 -4.62 3.05
CA VAL A 5 -11.71 -4.37 2.94
C VAL A 5 -11.99 -3.15 2.06
N LEU A 6 -11.19 -2.08 2.20
CA LEU A 6 -11.27 -0.89 1.35
C LEU A 6 -11.04 -1.24 -0.11
N ALA A 7 -9.97 -2.00 -0.41
CA ALA A 7 -9.64 -2.40 -1.78
C ALA A 7 -10.75 -3.25 -2.43
N TYR A 8 -11.33 -4.21 -1.72
CA TYR A 8 -12.48 -4.97 -2.23
C TYR A 8 -13.72 -4.10 -2.45
N LYS A 9 -14.02 -3.17 -1.53
CA LYS A 9 -15.11 -2.21 -1.73
C LYS A 9 -14.86 -1.32 -2.95
N PHE A 10 -13.62 -0.96 -3.20
CA PHE A 10 -13.24 -0.16 -4.36
C PHE A 10 -13.45 -0.95 -5.67
N ILE A 11 -13.06 -2.23 -5.73
CA ILE A 11 -13.36 -3.11 -6.88
C ILE A 11 -14.88 -3.14 -7.15
N ASP A 12 -15.69 -3.44 -6.12
CA ASP A 12 -17.14 -3.52 -6.27
C ASP A 12 -17.76 -2.18 -6.73
N TYR A 13 -17.20 -1.07 -6.26
CA TYR A 13 -17.66 0.25 -6.67
C TYR A 13 -17.30 0.55 -8.13
N LEU A 14 -16.12 0.20 -8.61
CA LEU A 14 -15.72 0.37 -10.00
C LEU A 14 -16.56 -0.51 -10.94
N ASP A 15 -16.84 -1.76 -10.57
CA ASP A 15 -17.70 -2.66 -11.33
C ASP A 15 -19.13 -2.10 -11.50
N GLN A 16 -19.65 -1.43 -10.47
CA GLN A 16 -20.95 -0.79 -10.49
C GLN A 16 -20.96 0.59 -11.19
N ASN A 17 -19.81 1.22 -11.32
CA ASN A 17 -19.63 2.56 -11.89
C ASN A 17 -18.51 2.59 -12.94
N PRO A 18 -18.59 1.81 -14.02
CA PRO A 18 -17.47 1.67 -14.97
C PRO A 18 -17.11 2.99 -15.66
N THR A 19 -18.05 3.92 -15.82
CA THR A 19 -17.82 5.24 -16.41
C THR A 19 -17.00 6.18 -15.52
N LEU A 20 -16.71 5.79 -14.28
CA LEU A 20 -15.83 6.55 -13.40
C LEU A 20 -14.38 6.49 -13.86
N ILE A 21 -13.97 5.39 -14.49
CA ILE A 21 -12.63 5.23 -15.03
C ILE A 21 -12.57 5.92 -16.39
N PRO A 22 -11.73 6.96 -16.58
CA PRO A 22 -11.51 7.58 -17.88
C PRO A 22 -11.06 6.56 -18.94
N GLU A 23 -11.43 6.75 -20.20
CA GLU A 23 -11.15 5.81 -21.28
C GLU A 23 -9.65 5.54 -21.52
N ASN A 24 -8.80 6.48 -21.16
CA ASN A 24 -7.36 6.37 -21.30
C ASN A 24 -6.67 5.74 -20.06
N ILE A 25 -7.43 5.36 -19.02
CA ILE A 25 -6.87 4.82 -17.78
C ILE A 25 -7.19 3.33 -17.65
N VAL A 26 -6.19 2.55 -17.29
CA VAL A 26 -6.35 1.16 -16.82
C VAL A 26 -6.10 1.13 -15.31
N VAL A 27 -7.03 0.57 -14.55
CA VAL A 27 -6.93 0.43 -13.10
C VAL A 27 -6.73 -1.03 -12.73
N THR A 28 -5.63 -1.31 -12.04
CA THR A 28 -5.40 -2.62 -11.43
C THR A 28 -5.49 -2.50 -9.91
N VAL A 29 -6.26 -3.35 -9.28
CA VAL A 29 -6.41 -3.39 -7.81
C VAL A 29 -5.90 -4.74 -7.30
N ILE A 30 -4.91 -4.70 -6.41
CA ILE A 30 -4.39 -5.86 -5.68
C ILE A 30 -4.89 -5.76 -4.24
N PRO A 31 -5.92 -6.52 -3.84
CA PRO A 31 -6.57 -6.34 -2.53
C PRO A 31 -5.65 -6.65 -1.35
N SER A 32 -4.76 -7.62 -1.49
CA SER A 32 -3.80 -7.99 -0.45
C SER A 32 -2.50 -8.46 -1.07
N LEU A 33 -1.40 -7.89 -0.62
CA LEU A 33 -0.07 -8.37 -0.95
C LEU A 33 0.41 -9.46 0.02
N ASN A 34 -0.25 -9.59 1.20
CA ASN A 34 0.06 -10.61 2.20
C ASN A 34 -1.18 -11.48 2.50
N PRO A 35 -1.54 -12.41 1.60
CA PRO A 35 -2.68 -13.29 1.82
C PRO A 35 -2.51 -14.22 3.04
N ASP A 36 -1.29 -14.64 3.35
CA ASP A 36 -0.98 -15.47 4.52
C ASP A 36 -1.24 -14.71 5.82
N GLY A 37 -0.82 -13.46 5.89
CA GLY A 37 -1.07 -12.60 7.04
C GLY A 37 -2.56 -12.38 7.26
N ILE A 38 -3.35 -12.19 6.20
CA ILE A 38 -4.80 -12.12 6.28
C ILE A 38 -5.36 -13.46 6.78
N TYR A 39 -4.91 -14.59 6.23
CA TYR A 39 -5.37 -15.90 6.67
C TYR A 39 -5.06 -16.18 8.15
N LYS A 40 -3.87 -15.81 8.64
CA LYS A 40 -3.49 -15.92 10.06
C LYS A 40 -4.47 -15.20 10.99
N ILE A 41 -5.06 -14.10 10.57
CA ILE A 41 -5.95 -13.27 11.40
C ILE A 41 -7.42 -13.63 11.20
N ILE A 42 -7.86 -13.76 9.95
CA ILE A 42 -9.26 -13.91 9.57
C ILE A 42 -9.66 -15.40 9.52
N GLY A 43 -8.72 -16.31 9.22
CA GLY A 43 -8.96 -17.75 9.09
C GLY A 43 -9.62 -18.15 7.77
N LYS A 44 -9.71 -17.23 6.79
CA LYS A 44 -10.23 -17.52 5.45
C LYS A 44 -9.48 -16.72 4.38
N VAL A 45 -9.52 -17.20 3.15
CA VAL A 45 -8.93 -16.53 1.97
C VAL A 45 -9.97 -15.67 1.25
N GLY A 46 -9.49 -14.70 0.48
CA GLY A 46 -10.33 -13.87 -0.38
C GLY A 46 -11.11 -12.81 0.40
N ARG A 47 -12.35 -12.57 -0.02
CA ARG A 47 -13.19 -11.49 0.53
C ARG A 47 -13.63 -11.76 1.96
N PHE A 48 -13.60 -10.72 2.76
CA PHE A 48 -14.12 -10.71 4.13
C PHE A 48 -14.63 -9.31 4.48
N THR A 49 -15.29 -9.18 5.61
CA THR A 49 -15.83 -7.92 6.13
C THR A 49 -15.23 -7.63 7.51
N SER A 50 -15.51 -6.45 8.05
CA SER A 50 -15.10 -6.10 9.42
C SER A 50 -15.69 -7.04 10.49
N LEU A 51 -16.82 -7.70 10.21
CA LEU A 51 -17.45 -8.67 11.11
C LEU A 51 -16.65 -9.98 11.22
N ASP A 52 -15.83 -10.29 10.25
CA ASP A 52 -14.96 -11.48 10.25
C ASP A 52 -13.67 -11.25 11.04
N VAL A 53 -13.37 -10.01 11.41
CA VAL A 53 -12.16 -9.68 12.17
C VAL A 53 -12.37 -10.02 13.63
N PRO A 54 -11.53 -10.88 14.23
CA PRO A 54 -11.68 -11.27 15.62
C PRO A 54 -11.58 -10.09 16.56
N SER A 55 -12.60 -9.84 17.37
CA SER A 55 -12.56 -8.78 18.38
C SER A 55 -11.58 -9.15 19.51
N GLY A 56 -10.86 -8.15 20.01
CA GLY A 56 -9.96 -8.29 21.17
C GLY A 56 -8.69 -9.11 20.92
N LYS A 57 -8.42 -9.57 19.70
CA LYS A 57 -7.17 -10.25 19.34
C LYS A 57 -6.20 -9.29 18.67
N SER A 58 -4.91 -9.48 18.95
CA SER A 58 -3.85 -8.76 18.24
C SER A 58 -3.83 -9.15 16.74
N THR A 59 -3.77 -8.17 15.86
CA THR A 59 -3.59 -8.38 14.43
C THR A 59 -2.12 -8.32 13.99
N VAL A 60 -1.19 -8.11 14.92
CA VAL A 60 0.26 -8.06 14.67
C VAL A 60 0.79 -9.29 13.91
N PRO A 61 0.36 -10.54 14.22
CA PRO A 61 0.83 -11.70 13.45
C PRO A 61 0.51 -11.65 11.95
N GLY A 62 -0.52 -10.90 11.55
CA GLY A 62 -0.89 -10.69 10.15
C GLY A 62 0.04 -9.77 9.37
N ARG A 63 1.04 -9.18 10.02
CA ARG A 63 2.08 -8.41 9.35
C ARG A 63 3.03 -9.29 8.55
N PHE A 64 3.27 -10.50 9.00
CA PHE A 64 4.25 -11.43 8.43
C PHE A 64 3.59 -12.44 7.50
N ASN A 65 4.28 -12.80 6.41
CA ASN A 65 3.86 -13.90 5.53
C ASN A 65 4.07 -15.28 6.19
N ALA A 66 3.90 -16.38 5.45
CA ALA A 66 4.10 -17.74 5.96
C ALA A 66 5.54 -18.02 6.42
N ASN A 67 6.53 -17.33 5.84
CA ASN A 67 7.94 -17.46 6.15
C ASN A 67 8.38 -16.54 7.31
N GLU A 68 7.46 -15.91 8.02
CA GLU A 68 7.71 -14.93 9.10
C GLU A 68 8.53 -13.71 8.62
N VAL A 69 8.41 -13.35 7.34
CA VAL A 69 9.04 -12.18 6.74
C VAL A 69 8.04 -11.03 6.70
N ASP A 70 8.50 -9.84 7.05
CA ASP A 70 7.78 -8.59 6.80
C ASP A 70 7.91 -8.21 5.32
N LEU A 71 6.86 -8.45 4.55
CA LEU A 71 6.88 -8.22 3.10
C LEU A 71 7.23 -6.77 2.75
N ASN A 72 6.80 -5.79 3.55
CA ASN A 72 7.17 -4.39 3.33
C ASN A 72 8.58 -4.05 3.86
N ARG A 73 9.46 -5.07 3.88
CA ARG A 73 10.91 -4.99 4.11
C ARG A 73 11.68 -5.84 3.10
N ASN A 74 10.98 -6.50 2.18
CA ASN A 74 11.58 -7.48 1.25
C ASN A 74 11.80 -6.93 -0.18
N PHE A 75 11.75 -5.60 -0.37
CA PHE A 75 11.98 -4.94 -1.65
C PHE A 75 13.38 -4.29 -1.71
N ASP A 76 13.81 -3.95 -2.93
CA ASP A 76 15.16 -3.43 -3.18
C ASP A 76 15.22 -1.88 -3.12
N CYS A 77 15.04 -1.34 -1.93
CA CYS A 77 15.41 0.04 -1.59
C CYS A 77 16.11 0.02 -0.23
N LYS A 78 17.43 0.21 -0.22
CA LYS A 78 18.25 0.14 1.01
C LYS A 78 18.04 -1.16 1.78
N TRP A 79 17.77 -2.26 1.08
CA TRP A 79 17.44 -3.55 1.71
C TRP A 79 18.52 -4.02 2.68
N GLN A 80 18.09 -4.58 3.79
CA GLN A 80 18.93 -5.23 4.79
C GLN A 80 18.24 -6.49 5.31
N PRO A 81 18.97 -7.56 5.67
CA PRO A 81 18.38 -8.84 6.09
C PRO A 81 17.55 -8.72 7.38
N LYS A 82 17.83 -7.70 8.20
CA LYS A 82 17.06 -7.31 9.38
C LYS A 82 16.71 -5.83 9.26
N SER A 83 15.45 -5.52 9.42
CA SER A 83 14.94 -4.16 9.35
C SER A 83 14.15 -3.83 10.60
N LYS A 84 13.63 -2.62 10.69
CA LYS A 84 12.81 -2.17 11.82
C LYS A 84 11.34 -2.05 11.44
N TRP A 85 10.51 -2.42 12.38
CA TRP A 85 9.11 -2.05 12.43
C TRP A 85 8.82 -1.47 13.81
N ARG A 86 8.68 -0.14 13.89
CA ARG A 86 8.70 0.60 15.17
C ARG A 86 9.98 0.27 15.94
N ASP A 87 9.86 -0.20 17.17
CA ASP A 87 10.98 -0.57 18.05
C ASP A 87 11.42 -2.04 17.90
N SER A 88 10.73 -2.80 17.05
CA SER A 88 11.00 -4.23 16.86
C SER A 88 11.88 -4.48 15.65
N VAL A 89 12.82 -5.42 15.79
CA VAL A 89 13.57 -5.96 14.64
C VAL A 89 12.73 -7.02 13.96
N VAL A 90 12.61 -6.93 12.64
CA VAL A 90 11.84 -7.86 11.80
C VAL A 90 12.72 -8.47 10.72
N SER A 91 12.37 -9.68 10.26
CA SER A 91 13.03 -10.30 9.12
C SER A 91 12.59 -9.62 7.83
N ALA A 92 13.55 -9.29 6.97
CA ALA A 92 13.34 -8.79 5.63
C ALA A 92 13.58 -9.88 4.53
N GLY A 93 13.64 -11.14 4.95
CA GLY A 93 13.98 -12.25 4.06
C GLY A 93 15.48 -12.48 3.93
N GLN A 94 15.87 -13.39 3.02
CA GLN A 94 17.27 -13.76 2.78
C GLN A 94 17.97 -12.79 1.82
N GLU A 95 17.21 -12.22 0.91
CA GLU A 95 17.64 -11.20 -0.07
C GLU A 95 16.43 -10.35 -0.45
N ALA A 96 16.65 -9.22 -1.10
CA ALA A 96 15.57 -8.45 -1.69
C ALA A 96 14.78 -9.34 -2.67
N PHE A 97 13.45 -9.29 -2.57
CA PHE A 97 12.54 -10.15 -3.33
C PHE A 97 12.74 -11.66 -3.06
N SER A 98 13.19 -12.08 -1.88
CA SER A 98 13.23 -13.51 -1.54
C SER A 98 11.83 -14.13 -1.48
N GLU A 99 10.83 -13.36 -1.09
CA GLU A 99 9.48 -13.84 -0.89
C GLU A 99 8.67 -13.90 -2.19
N PRO A 100 7.82 -14.92 -2.37
CA PRO A 100 7.05 -15.11 -3.61
C PRO A 100 6.09 -13.95 -3.87
N GLU A 101 5.51 -13.35 -2.85
CA GLU A 101 4.61 -12.20 -2.97
C GLU A 101 5.34 -10.95 -3.47
N ALA A 102 6.53 -10.68 -2.93
CA ALA A 102 7.38 -9.57 -3.39
C ALA A 102 7.86 -9.79 -4.82
N LYS A 103 8.24 -11.04 -5.18
CA LYS A 103 8.57 -11.40 -6.58
C LYS A 103 7.39 -11.18 -7.51
N ALA A 104 6.20 -11.62 -7.12
CA ALA A 104 5.01 -11.48 -7.95
C ALA A 104 4.68 -10.00 -8.22
N LEU A 105 4.74 -9.15 -7.19
CA LEU A 105 4.54 -7.70 -7.37
C LEU A 105 5.63 -7.10 -8.26
N ARG A 106 6.91 -7.43 -8.02
CA ARG A 106 8.02 -6.97 -8.85
C ARG A 106 7.80 -7.31 -10.32
N ASP A 107 7.51 -8.58 -10.61
CA ASP A 107 7.38 -9.07 -11.98
C ASP A 107 6.17 -8.43 -12.68
N PHE A 108 5.05 -8.22 -11.98
CA PHE A 108 3.91 -7.47 -12.44
C PHE A 108 4.31 -6.02 -12.79
N ILE A 109 4.92 -5.30 -11.86
CA ILE A 109 5.33 -3.90 -12.05
C ILE A 109 6.30 -3.73 -13.22
N LEU A 110 7.31 -4.60 -13.33
CA LEU A 110 8.31 -4.51 -14.41
C LEU A 110 7.71 -4.81 -15.78
N LYS A 111 6.68 -5.65 -15.84
CA LYS A 111 5.95 -5.98 -17.07
C LYS A 111 5.00 -4.86 -17.47
N ASP A 112 4.14 -4.42 -16.56
CA ASP A 112 3.02 -3.54 -16.89
C ASP A 112 3.37 -2.05 -16.78
N LYS A 113 4.41 -1.69 -16.01
CA LYS A 113 4.98 -0.34 -15.86
C LYS A 113 3.90 0.73 -15.61
N PRO A 114 3.17 0.66 -14.50
CA PRO A 114 2.11 1.61 -14.21
C PRO A 114 2.67 3.04 -14.10
N ASP A 115 1.88 4.03 -14.52
CA ASP A 115 2.24 5.45 -14.43
C ASP A 115 2.27 5.96 -12.99
N ALA A 116 1.50 5.34 -12.10
CA ALA A 116 1.52 5.60 -10.66
C ALA A 116 1.03 4.40 -9.86
N VAL A 117 1.48 4.30 -8.60
CA VAL A 117 1.03 3.29 -7.64
C VAL A 117 0.56 3.96 -6.35
N LEU A 118 -0.50 3.43 -5.77
CA LEU A 118 -1.01 3.83 -4.46
C LEU A 118 -1.08 2.62 -3.54
N PHE A 119 -0.47 2.74 -2.36
CA PHE A 119 -0.63 1.76 -1.29
C PHE A 119 -1.59 2.27 -0.23
N TRP A 120 -2.46 1.39 0.28
CA TRP A 120 -3.25 1.64 1.48
C TRP A 120 -2.66 0.93 2.68
N HIS A 121 -2.29 1.70 3.68
CA HIS A 121 -1.81 1.25 4.98
C HIS A 121 -2.70 1.79 6.10
N SER A 122 -2.32 1.55 7.33
CA SER A 122 -2.86 2.12 8.56
C SER A 122 -1.83 1.95 9.69
N GLN A 123 -1.63 2.92 10.61
CA GLN A 123 -2.50 4.06 10.83
C GLN A 123 -1.68 5.34 11.10
N SER A 124 -1.94 6.38 10.37
CA SER A 124 -1.39 7.70 10.71
C SER A 124 -2.28 8.86 10.25
N GLY A 125 -3.31 8.59 9.43
CA GLY A 125 -4.21 9.63 8.92
C GLY A 125 -3.51 10.62 7.98
N ALA A 126 -2.65 10.14 7.09
CA ALA A 126 -1.83 10.95 6.21
C ALA A 126 -1.60 10.30 4.83
N VAL A 127 -1.16 11.10 3.89
CA VAL A 127 -0.62 10.64 2.60
C VAL A 127 0.86 10.95 2.56
N TYR A 128 1.67 9.93 2.31
CA TYR A 128 3.12 10.04 2.24
C TYR A 128 3.61 9.96 0.80
N ALA A 129 4.61 10.76 0.47
CA ALA A 129 5.40 10.60 -0.74
C ALA A 129 6.42 9.48 -0.54
N SER A 130 6.62 8.65 -1.57
CA SER A 130 7.64 7.61 -1.55
C SER A 130 8.96 8.13 -2.06
N GLU A 131 10.05 7.70 -1.44
CA GLU A 131 11.41 8.04 -1.82
C GLU A 131 12.38 6.87 -1.64
N CYS A 132 13.48 6.90 -2.36
CA CYS A 132 14.66 6.10 -2.12
C CYS A 132 15.91 6.98 -2.21
N GLU A 133 17.08 6.42 -2.51
CA GLU A 133 18.37 7.13 -2.53
C GLU A 133 18.40 8.40 -3.38
N LYS A 134 17.62 8.46 -4.47
CA LYS A 134 17.55 9.60 -5.38
C LYS A 134 16.54 10.67 -4.97
N GLY A 135 15.91 10.51 -3.81
CA GLY A 135 14.87 11.41 -3.32
C GLY A 135 13.50 11.14 -3.94
N ILE A 136 12.60 12.10 -3.75
CA ILE A 136 11.20 12.02 -4.16
C ILE A 136 11.05 12.45 -5.62
N LEU A 137 10.32 11.68 -6.41
CA LEU A 137 10.00 12.07 -7.79
C LEU A 137 9.04 13.28 -7.79
N PRO A 138 9.22 14.26 -8.71
CA PRO A 138 8.31 15.41 -8.80
C PRO A 138 6.84 15.02 -8.95
N GLU A 139 6.58 14.00 -9.74
CA GLU A 139 5.24 13.46 -9.95
C GLU A 139 4.62 12.87 -8.66
N THR A 140 5.43 12.21 -7.83
CA THR A 140 4.98 11.71 -6.52
C THR A 140 4.46 12.86 -5.64
N ILE A 141 5.15 14.02 -5.63
CA ILE A 141 4.69 15.22 -4.91
C ILE A 141 3.35 15.72 -5.47
N SER A 142 3.19 15.72 -6.80
CA SER A 142 1.97 16.17 -7.47
C SER A 142 0.78 15.31 -7.04
N ILE A 143 0.88 13.99 -7.20
CA ILE A 143 -0.22 13.05 -6.88
C ILE A 143 -0.50 13.00 -5.37
N MET A 144 0.52 13.10 -4.51
CA MET A 144 0.33 13.22 -3.06
C MET A 144 -0.52 14.45 -2.70
N ASN A 145 -0.18 15.61 -3.24
CA ASN A 145 -0.89 16.85 -2.97
C ASN A 145 -2.32 16.85 -3.51
N ILE A 146 -2.54 16.25 -4.69
CA ILE A 146 -3.86 16.09 -5.29
C ILE A 146 -4.73 15.20 -4.41
N PHE A 147 -4.23 14.01 -4.05
CA PHE A 147 -4.95 13.08 -3.18
C PHE A 147 -5.26 13.72 -1.81
N SER A 148 -4.27 14.35 -1.20
CA SER A 148 -4.39 15.02 0.10
C SER A 148 -5.49 16.09 0.10
N ARG A 149 -5.50 16.99 -0.88
CA ARG A 149 -6.52 18.04 -0.99
C ARG A 149 -7.93 17.50 -1.15
N ALA A 150 -8.09 16.44 -1.95
CA ALA A 150 -9.40 15.85 -2.21
C ALA A 150 -9.92 15.01 -1.04
N SER A 151 -9.04 14.26 -0.38
CA SER A 151 -9.39 13.34 0.71
C SER A 151 -9.45 14.01 2.09
N GLY A 152 -8.74 15.13 2.26
CA GLY A 152 -8.57 15.78 3.56
C GLY A 152 -7.53 15.11 4.47
N TYR A 153 -6.76 14.12 3.98
CA TYR A 153 -5.59 13.61 4.70
C TYR A 153 -4.44 14.61 4.63
N ARG A 154 -3.58 14.62 5.65
CA ARG A 154 -2.39 15.47 5.65
C ARG A 154 -1.38 14.94 4.63
N ALA A 155 -0.78 15.83 3.83
CA ALA A 155 0.35 15.49 2.99
C ALA A 155 1.66 15.52 3.81
N ILE A 156 2.46 14.48 3.73
CA ILE A 156 3.76 14.36 4.41
C ILE A 156 4.78 13.84 3.39
N THR A 157 5.83 14.63 3.15
CA THR A 157 6.84 14.30 2.14
C THR A 157 7.78 13.20 2.57
N THR A 158 8.09 13.08 3.86
CA THR A 158 9.08 12.14 4.37
C THR A 158 8.54 11.44 5.60
N PHE A 159 8.61 10.11 5.63
CA PHE A 159 8.31 9.32 6.81
C PHE A 159 9.52 9.32 7.74
N ASP A 160 9.33 9.84 8.97
CA ASP A 160 10.41 10.05 9.93
C ASP A 160 10.17 9.35 11.29
N ALA A 161 9.11 8.57 11.43
CA ALA A 161 8.78 7.91 12.69
C ALA A 161 9.80 6.83 13.11
N TYR A 162 10.40 6.16 12.13
CA TYR A 162 11.53 5.22 12.29
C TYR A 162 12.18 4.93 10.94
N GLU A 163 13.41 4.45 10.95
CA GLU A 163 14.12 4.08 9.71
C GLU A 163 13.42 2.93 9.01
N THR A 164 13.08 3.12 7.73
CA THR A 164 12.46 2.11 6.87
C THR A 164 13.45 1.70 5.78
N THR A 165 13.64 0.40 5.63
CA THR A 165 14.51 -0.19 4.59
C THR A 165 13.78 -1.34 3.93
N GLY A 166 13.92 -1.50 2.61
CA GLY A 166 13.32 -2.60 1.87
C GLY A 166 11.80 -2.52 1.70
N ASP A 167 11.23 -1.32 1.74
CA ASP A 167 9.80 -1.10 1.49
C ASP A 167 9.47 -1.07 -0.01
N ALA A 168 8.26 -1.46 -0.34
CA ALA A 168 7.78 -1.54 -1.72
C ALA A 168 7.70 -0.16 -2.36
N GLU A 169 7.27 0.82 -1.62
CA GLU A 169 7.10 2.21 -2.03
C GLU A 169 8.44 2.83 -2.42
N GLY A 170 9.46 2.64 -1.58
CA GLY A 170 10.82 3.11 -1.86
C GLY A 170 11.42 2.41 -3.08
N TRP A 171 11.20 1.10 -3.24
CA TRP A 171 11.64 0.40 -4.44
C TRP A 171 11.00 0.97 -5.70
N LEU A 172 9.71 1.23 -5.72
CA LEU A 172 9.03 1.85 -6.87
C LEU A 172 9.62 3.23 -7.20
N ALA A 173 9.86 4.06 -6.18
CA ALA A 173 10.54 5.35 -6.36
C ALA A 173 11.95 5.17 -6.98
N SER A 174 12.71 4.13 -6.58
CA SER A 174 14.06 3.86 -7.10
C SER A 174 14.09 3.52 -8.59
N ILE A 175 13.02 2.91 -9.11
CA ILE A 175 12.86 2.54 -10.52
C ILE A 175 12.06 3.58 -11.32
N GLY A 176 11.74 4.73 -10.72
CA GLY A 176 11.12 5.86 -11.40
C GLY A 176 9.60 5.82 -11.50
N ILE A 177 8.93 5.00 -10.69
CA ILE A 177 7.46 4.91 -10.65
C ILE A 177 6.93 5.79 -9.51
N PRO A 178 6.15 6.85 -9.81
CA PRO A 178 5.52 7.71 -8.81
C PRO A 178 4.63 6.89 -7.87
N THR A 179 4.85 7.00 -6.57
CA THR A 179 4.14 6.18 -5.59
C THR A 179 3.78 6.99 -4.36
N ILE A 180 2.54 6.83 -3.89
CA ILE A 180 2.08 7.40 -2.63
C ILE A 180 1.55 6.32 -1.69
N THR A 181 1.71 6.55 -0.39
CA THR A 181 1.14 5.72 0.66
C THR A 181 0.03 6.47 1.36
N VAL A 182 -1.18 5.95 1.30
CA VAL A 182 -2.33 6.48 2.04
C VAL A 182 -2.49 5.68 3.32
N GLU A 183 -2.20 6.31 4.44
CA GLU A 183 -2.36 5.76 5.78
C GLU A 183 -3.74 6.12 6.32
N LEU A 184 -4.61 5.13 6.47
CA LEU A 184 -5.91 5.34 7.12
C LEU A 184 -5.71 5.83 8.56
N THR A 185 -6.69 6.57 9.09
CA THR A 185 -6.58 7.18 10.43
C THR A 185 -6.55 6.13 11.55
N THR A 186 -7.27 5.01 11.36
CA THR A 186 -7.36 3.93 12.36
C THR A 186 -7.23 2.56 11.69
N HIS A 187 -7.11 1.49 12.49
CA HIS A 187 -7.22 0.12 12.01
C HIS A 187 -8.67 -0.37 11.88
N GLU A 188 -9.68 0.43 12.22
CA GLU A 188 -11.07 0.00 12.37
C GLU A 188 -11.96 0.41 11.21
N THR A 189 -11.69 1.56 10.61
CA THR A 189 -12.52 2.14 9.55
C THR A 189 -11.80 2.15 8.21
N ILE A 190 -12.57 2.14 7.11
CA ILE A 190 -12.04 2.22 5.75
C ILE A 190 -12.07 3.64 5.18
N GLU A 191 -12.67 4.59 5.89
CA GLU A 191 -12.78 6.01 5.51
C GLU A 191 -13.14 6.20 4.03
N TRP A 192 -14.19 5.50 3.60
CA TRP A 192 -14.58 5.32 2.20
C TRP A 192 -14.65 6.64 1.42
N GLU A 193 -15.37 7.62 1.94
CA GLU A 193 -15.61 8.89 1.20
C GLU A 193 -14.29 9.65 0.94
N LYS A 194 -13.39 9.67 1.92
CA LYS A 194 -12.08 10.30 1.76
C LYS A 194 -11.26 9.61 0.67
N ASN A 195 -11.18 8.27 0.74
CA ASN A 195 -10.40 7.49 -0.22
C ASN A 195 -10.98 7.57 -1.63
N LEU A 196 -12.31 7.50 -1.77
CA LEU A 196 -12.97 7.66 -3.06
C LEU A 196 -12.73 9.06 -3.66
N ALA A 197 -12.81 10.12 -2.84
CA ALA A 197 -12.54 11.49 -3.31
C ALA A 197 -11.09 11.62 -3.81
N GLY A 198 -10.11 11.06 -3.07
CA GLY A 198 -8.70 11.05 -3.48
C GLY A 198 -8.48 10.34 -4.81
N ILE A 199 -9.05 9.13 -4.96
CA ILE A 199 -8.92 8.36 -6.22
C ILE A 199 -9.58 9.09 -7.41
N LYS A 200 -10.78 9.65 -7.22
CA LYS A 200 -11.44 10.45 -8.28
C LYS A 200 -10.57 11.62 -8.73
N ALA A 201 -9.92 12.31 -7.81
CA ALA A 201 -9.01 13.41 -8.12
C ALA A 201 -7.76 12.94 -8.89
N LEU A 202 -7.23 11.73 -8.60
CA LEU A 202 -6.16 11.15 -9.40
C LEU A 202 -6.64 10.76 -10.81
N PHE A 203 -7.84 10.22 -10.97
CA PHE A 203 -8.41 9.93 -12.29
C PHE A 203 -8.54 11.20 -13.15
N GLU A 204 -9.00 12.31 -12.56
CA GLU A 204 -9.08 13.59 -13.27
C GLU A 204 -7.69 14.16 -13.62
N TYR A 205 -6.68 13.87 -12.82
CA TYR A 205 -5.30 14.31 -13.07
C TYR A 205 -4.66 13.55 -14.23
N TYR A 206 -4.90 12.24 -14.35
CA TYR A 206 -4.35 11.40 -15.41
C TYR A 206 -5.21 11.32 -16.68
N LYS A 207 -6.39 11.93 -16.68
CA LYS A 207 -7.30 12.05 -17.82
C LYS A 207 -6.75 13.00 -18.87
#